data_bf0b35f287d9093899e6b19bec492c1b
#
_entry.id   bf0b35f287d9093899e6b19bec492c1b
#
_cell.length_a   1.000
_cell.length_b   1.000
_cell.length_c   1.000
_cell.angle_alpha   90.00
_cell.angle_beta   90.00
_cell.angle_gamma   90.00
#
_symmetry.space_group_name_H-M   'P 1'
#
loop_
_entity.id
_entity.type
_entity.pdbx_description
1 polymer ?
#
loop_
_entity_poly.entity_id
_entity_poly.type
_entity_poly.pdbx_seq_one_letter_code
_entity_poly.pdbx_strand_id
1 'polypeptide(L)'
;MRVPSRRPRRSSRRGSLALLLLLTLTLGACASAPPAPPLPPNVEAERLRLEDAWQSFGDLRSLAEIAIRQRGRSQRFNGALLLKRPASLRFEALSPFGPPLLVVAARPEQVTIWEVPAGRAYLLPSTPDANRRWLGLALPTEDLVALLAGHVRPLRAPRSGTLLPADEVGPSVRLSGDEGTQRTWLDPAGRPLKVEWTEGKNPMRVTFTRPASDPATGGSVPRAIALVTLDGRLEVSVTYRDPAVDTGFDPALVTLDVPQGVEIQDFR
;
A
#
# COMPACT_ATOMS: atom_id res chain seq x y z
N MET A 1 93.26 -4.46 2.87
CA MET A 1 92.22 -3.41 2.85
C MET A 1 91.41 -3.57 1.58
N ARG A 2 90.20 -4.20 1.65
CA ARG A 2 89.34 -4.46 0.50
C ARG A 2 88.05 -3.63 0.69
N VAL A 3 87.74 -2.76 -0.23
CA VAL A 3 86.57 -1.93 -0.30
C VAL A 3 85.41 -2.73 -0.96
N PRO A 4 84.21 -2.89 -0.40
CA PRO A 4 83.10 -3.55 -1.05
C PRO A 4 82.33 -2.55 -1.96
N SER A 5 82.14 -2.96 -3.22
CA SER A 5 81.36 -2.28 -4.23
C SER A 5 79.88 -2.35 -3.94
N ARG A 6 79.15 -1.21 -3.86
CA ARG A 6 77.69 -1.11 -3.79
C ARG A 6 77.10 -1.29 -5.17
N ARG A 7 76.24 -2.28 -5.36
CA ARG A 7 75.36 -2.42 -6.55
C ARG A 7 74.12 -1.52 -6.40
N PRO A 8 73.67 -0.85 -7.46
CA PRO A 8 72.46 -0.05 -7.43
C PRO A 8 71.20 -0.93 -7.50
N ARG A 9 70.25 -0.71 -6.61
CA ARG A 9 68.90 -1.33 -6.64
C ARG A 9 68.10 -0.72 -7.82
N ARG A 10 67.83 -1.54 -8.87
CA ARG A 10 66.82 -1.21 -9.88
C ARG A 10 65.43 -1.23 -9.25
N SER A 11 64.83 -0.07 -9.09
CA SER A 11 63.44 0.10 -8.62
C SER A 11 62.45 -0.40 -9.67
N SER A 12 61.55 -1.31 -9.27
CA SER A 12 60.56 -1.93 -10.13
C SER A 12 59.41 -0.97 -10.47
N ARG A 13 59.63 -0.09 -11.48
CA ARG A 13 58.56 0.75 -12.05
C ARG A 13 57.46 -0.06 -12.75
N ARG A 14 57.61 -1.39 -12.95
CA ARG A 14 56.65 -2.26 -13.62
C ARG A 14 55.46 -2.68 -12.73
N GLY A 15 55.63 -2.70 -11.40
CA GLY A 15 54.58 -3.04 -10.46
C GLY A 15 53.50 -1.95 -10.29
N SER A 16 53.95 -0.67 -10.35
CA SER A 16 53.00 0.46 -10.14
C SER A 16 52.07 0.70 -11.36
N LEU A 17 52.53 0.37 -12.59
CA LEU A 17 51.67 0.50 -13.77
C LEU A 17 50.61 -0.59 -13.84
N ALA A 18 50.95 -1.82 -13.44
CA ALA A 18 49.99 -2.92 -13.38
C ALA A 18 48.91 -2.71 -12.32
N LEU A 19 49.24 -2.12 -11.17
CA LEU A 19 48.31 -1.78 -10.11
C LEU A 19 47.35 -0.66 -10.51
N LEU A 20 47.83 0.36 -11.24
CA LEU A 20 46.99 1.45 -11.78
C LEU A 20 46.03 0.95 -12.88
N LEU A 21 46.45 0.01 -13.72
CA LEU A 21 45.59 -0.59 -14.76
C LEU A 21 44.50 -1.47 -14.16
N LEU A 22 44.77 -2.18 -13.05
CA LEU A 22 43.78 -2.99 -12.33
C LEU A 22 42.73 -2.14 -11.62
N LEU A 23 43.12 -0.99 -11.11
CA LEU A 23 42.23 -0.06 -10.39
C LEU A 23 41.25 0.68 -11.34
N THR A 24 41.60 0.86 -12.60
CA THR A 24 40.74 1.51 -13.61
C THR A 24 39.67 0.57 -14.18
N LEU A 25 39.85 -0.76 -14.09
CA LEU A 25 38.84 -1.74 -14.55
C LEU A 25 37.67 -1.91 -13.57
N THR A 26 37.81 -1.50 -12.32
CA THR A 26 36.73 -1.68 -11.31
C THR A 26 35.73 -0.54 -11.25
N LEU A 27 35.96 0.57 -11.94
CA LEU A 27 35.06 1.76 -11.94
C LEU A 27 33.96 1.72 -13.02
N GLY A 28 33.93 0.68 -13.87
CA GLY A 28 32.97 0.57 -14.97
C GLY A 28 31.68 -0.24 -14.71
N ALA A 29 31.45 -0.75 -13.49
CA ALA A 29 30.42 -1.77 -13.24
C ALA A 29 29.11 -1.22 -12.61
N CYS A 30 28.81 0.08 -12.72
CA CYS A 30 27.44 0.56 -12.50
C CYS A 30 26.70 0.60 -13.84
N ALA A 31 26.54 -0.53 -14.50
CA ALA A 31 25.58 -0.65 -15.59
C ALA A 31 24.19 -0.62 -14.96
N SER A 32 23.50 0.55 -15.01
CA SER A 32 22.08 0.63 -14.76
C SER A 32 21.38 -0.40 -15.65
N ALA A 33 20.52 -1.24 -15.05
CA ALA A 33 19.71 -2.18 -15.81
C ALA A 33 19.01 -1.45 -16.97
N PRO A 34 18.95 -2.03 -18.18
CA PRO A 34 18.23 -1.39 -19.29
C PRO A 34 16.79 -1.10 -18.86
N PRO A 35 16.21 0.04 -19.30
CA PRO A 35 14.81 0.36 -18.99
C PRO A 35 13.91 -0.79 -19.45
N ALA A 36 12.89 -1.11 -18.65
CA ALA A 36 11.93 -2.15 -19.01
C ALA A 36 11.26 -1.77 -20.35
N PRO A 37 10.98 -2.75 -21.23
CA PRO A 37 10.25 -2.49 -22.47
C PRO A 37 8.88 -1.90 -22.15
N PRO A 38 8.32 -1.03 -23.02
CA PRO A 38 7.00 -0.47 -22.83
C PRO A 38 5.95 -1.58 -22.80
N LEU A 39 4.88 -1.38 -22.02
CA LEU A 39 3.74 -2.29 -21.99
C LEU A 39 3.02 -2.28 -23.34
N PRO A 40 2.32 -3.39 -23.70
CA PRO A 40 1.40 -3.38 -24.83
C PRO A 40 0.35 -2.25 -24.71
N PRO A 41 0.01 -1.52 -25.79
CA PRO A 41 -0.84 -0.33 -25.72
C PRO A 41 -2.21 -0.55 -25.03
N ASN A 42 -2.82 -1.71 -25.23
CA ASN A 42 -4.08 -2.08 -24.59
C ASN A 42 -3.95 -2.33 -23.08
N VAL A 43 -2.83 -2.90 -22.63
CA VAL A 43 -2.52 -3.07 -21.21
C VAL A 43 -2.24 -1.72 -20.56
N GLU A 44 -1.47 -0.88 -21.23
CA GLU A 44 -1.15 0.47 -20.74
C GLU A 44 -2.43 1.32 -20.62
N ALA A 45 -3.35 1.23 -21.58
CA ALA A 45 -4.63 1.91 -21.51
C ALA A 45 -5.44 1.49 -20.27
N GLU A 46 -5.45 0.19 -19.92
CA GLU A 46 -6.16 -0.30 -18.75
C GLU A 46 -5.47 0.08 -17.44
N ARG A 47 -4.14 0.07 -17.43
CA ARG A 47 -3.35 0.58 -16.31
C ARG A 47 -3.66 2.06 -16.04
N LEU A 48 -3.68 2.88 -17.08
CA LEU A 48 -4.00 4.30 -16.96
C LEU A 48 -5.44 4.54 -16.49
N ARG A 49 -6.41 3.77 -16.94
CA ARG A 49 -7.81 3.86 -16.43
C ARG A 49 -7.91 3.63 -14.94
N LEU A 50 -7.20 2.61 -14.42
CA LEU A 50 -7.15 2.36 -12.97
C LEU A 50 -6.49 3.52 -12.22
N GLU A 51 -5.42 4.09 -12.77
CA GLU A 51 -4.74 5.25 -12.18
C GLU A 51 -5.65 6.48 -12.21
N ASP A 52 -6.29 6.79 -13.34
CA ASP A 52 -7.18 7.93 -13.50
C ASP A 52 -8.40 7.82 -12.57
N ALA A 53 -8.96 6.60 -12.42
CA ALA A 53 -10.04 6.34 -11.48
C ALA A 53 -9.64 6.63 -10.04
N TRP A 54 -8.41 6.28 -9.64
CA TRP A 54 -7.86 6.65 -8.35
C TRP A 54 -7.60 8.16 -8.23
N GLN A 55 -7.03 8.78 -9.26
CA GLN A 55 -6.73 10.21 -9.25
C GLN A 55 -8.00 11.09 -9.22
N SER A 56 -9.10 10.62 -9.75
CA SER A 56 -10.40 11.33 -9.72
C SER A 56 -11.12 11.23 -8.38
N PHE A 57 -10.79 10.25 -7.51
CA PHE A 57 -11.36 10.14 -6.18
C PHE A 57 -10.84 11.24 -5.26
N GLY A 58 -11.71 11.92 -4.55
CA GLY A 58 -11.37 12.95 -3.58
C GLY A 58 -11.43 12.45 -2.14
N ASP A 59 -12.65 12.11 -1.70
CA ASP A 59 -12.91 11.66 -0.34
C ASP A 59 -14.13 10.74 -0.25
N LEU A 60 -14.22 9.99 0.85
CA LEU A 60 -15.36 9.16 1.25
C LEU A 60 -15.64 9.33 2.73
N ARG A 61 -16.90 9.50 3.08
CA ARG A 61 -17.40 9.32 4.43
C ARG A 61 -18.52 8.28 4.47
N SER A 62 -18.50 7.42 5.48
CA SER A 62 -19.49 6.37 5.63
C SER A 62 -19.57 5.90 7.07
N LEU A 63 -20.70 5.35 7.47
CA LEU A 63 -20.70 4.37 8.55
C LEU A 63 -20.16 3.05 7.99
N ALA A 64 -19.41 2.33 8.80
CA ALA A 64 -18.81 1.06 8.40
C ALA A 64 -18.88 0.02 9.53
N GLU A 65 -19.15 -1.21 9.15
CA GLU A 65 -18.86 -2.37 9.98
C GLU A 65 -17.53 -2.96 9.52
N ILE A 66 -16.55 -3.04 10.42
CA ILE A 66 -15.25 -3.65 10.17
C ILE A 66 -15.16 -4.92 11.00
N ALA A 67 -15.00 -6.07 10.35
CA ALA A 67 -14.70 -7.33 11.01
C ALA A 67 -13.27 -7.78 10.66
N ILE A 68 -12.50 -8.11 11.68
CA ILE A 68 -11.10 -8.54 11.56
C ILE A 68 -10.98 -9.91 12.18
N ARG A 69 -10.46 -10.87 11.42
CA ARG A 69 -10.04 -12.18 11.93
C ARG A 69 -8.54 -12.32 11.76
N GLN A 70 -7.84 -12.41 12.87
CA GLN A 70 -6.39 -12.53 12.90
C GLN A 70 -5.95 -13.60 13.90
N ARG A 71 -5.18 -14.59 13.44
CA ARG A 71 -4.64 -15.66 14.28
C ARG A 71 -5.70 -16.35 15.15
N GLY A 72 -6.87 -16.60 14.58
CA GLY A 72 -7.99 -17.27 15.28
C GLY A 72 -8.81 -16.38 16.22
N ARG A 73 -8.45 -15.08 16.36
CA ARG A 73 -9.25 -14.10 17.10
C ARG A 73 -10.09 -13.29 16.13
N SER A 74 -11.35 -13.07 16.48
CA SER A 74 -12.27 -12.24 15.70
C SER A 74 -12.68 -11.03 16.51
N GLN A 75 -12.68 -9.87 15.85
CA GLN A 75 -13.14 -8.61 16.41
C GLN A 75 -14.07 -7.94 15.40
N ARG A 76 -15.08 -7.23 15.87
CA ARG A 76 -16.01 -6.49 15.05
C ARG A 76 -16.24 -5.12 15.64
N PHE A 77 -16.21 -4.12 14.78
CA PHE A 77 -16.39 -2.71 15.13
C PHE A 77 -17.43 -2.09 14.19
N ASN A 78 -18.37 -1.34 14.76
CA ASN A 78 -19.21 -0.43 13.99
C ASN A 78 -18.67 0.97 14.24
N GLY A 79 -18.55 1.78 13.19
CA GLY A 79 -17.95 3.08 13.36
C GLY A 79 -18.15 4.03 12.19
N ALA A 80 -17.62 5.23 12.34
CA ALA A 80 -17.53 6.22 11.29
C ALA A 80 -16.17 6.07 10.58
N LEU A 81 -16.19 6.03 9.25
CA LEU A 81 -15.01 5.95 8.40
C LEU A 81 -14.93 7.19 7.51
N LEU A 82 -13.80 7.85 7.55
CA LEU A 82 -13.44 8.96 6.67
C LEU A 82 -12.19 8.56 5.89
N LEU A 83 -12.22 8.73 4.60
CA LEU A 83 -11.07 8.52 3.70
C LEU A 83 -10.85 9.77 2.89
N LYS A 84 -9.60 10.15 2.70
CA LYS A 84 -9.22 11.26 1.83
C LYS A 84 -7.93 10.93 1.09
N ARG A 85 -7.93 11.07 -0.22
CA ARG A 85 -6.74 10.91 -1.06
C ARG A 85 -5.66 11.93 -0.68
N PRO A 86 -4.38 11.59 -0.76
CA PRO A 86 -3.86 10.27 -1.18
C PRO A 86 -3.77 9.22 -0.06
N ALA A 87 -3.53 9.59 1.18
CA ALA A 87 -3.14 8.65 2.23
C ALA A 87 -3.69 9.04 3.61
N SER A 88 -4.90 9.60 3.65
CA SER A 88 -5.51 10.02 4.91
C SER A 88 -6.76 9.20 5.19
N LEU A 89 -6.87 8.68 6.40
CA LEU A 89 -8.06 7.97 6.89
C LEU A 89 -8.29 8.27 8.36
N ARG A 90 -9.56 8.20 8.78
CA ARG A 90 -9.96 8.14 10.19
C ARG A 90 -11.06 7.11 10.35
N PHE A 91 -10.93 6.26 11.34
CA PHE A 91 -11.95 5.33 11.76
C PHE A 91 -12.19 5.51 13.27
N GLU A 92 -13.45 5.71 13.65
CA GLU A 92 -13.90 5.78 15.03
C GLU A 92 -14.82 4.61 15.33
N ALA A 93 -14.37 3.63 16.11
CA ALA A 93 -15.21 2.56 16.58
C ALA A 93 -16.19 3.09 17.63
N LEU A 94 -17.48 3.08 17.31
CA LEU A 94 -18.53 3.65 18.14
C LEU A 94 -18.87 2.73 19.31
N SER A 95 -19.03 3.33 20.49
CA SER A 95 -19.63 2.67 21.65
C SER A 95 -21.16 2.87 21.61
N PRO A 96 -21.95 1.87 22.03
CA PRO A 96 -23.40 2.04 22.16
C PRO A 96 -23.81 3.08 23.20
N PHE A 97 -22.94 3.38 24.18
CA PHE A 97 -23.33 4.12 25.39
C PHE A 97 -22.36 5.26 25.77
N GLY A 98 -21.49 5.72 24.86
CA GLY A 98 -20.55 6.77 25.26
C GLY A 98 -19.49 7.09 24.24
N PRO A 99 -18.30 7.52 24.69
CA PRO A 99 -17.20 7.87 23.79
C PRO A 99 -16.76 6.69 22.92
N PRO A 100 -16.05 6.92 21.82
CA PRO A 100 -15.55 5.84 20.96
C PRO A 100 -14.67 4.87 21.76
N LEU A 101 -14.62 3.61 21.31
CA LEU A 101 -13.76 2.58 21.91
C LEU A 101 -12.33 2.68 21.37
N LEU A 102 -12.21 3.00 20.10
CA LEU A 102 -10.96 3.07 19.37
C LEU A 102 -11.06 4.17 18.34
N VAL A 103 -10.02 4.97 18.22
CA VAL A 103 -9.86 5.94 17.12
C VAL A 103 -8.55 5.63 16.41
N VAL A 104 -8.62 5.42 15.11
CA VAL A 104 -7.45 5.27 14.24
C VAL A 104 -7.45 6.43 13.25
N ALA A 105 -6.35 7.15 13.18
CA ALA A 105 -6.12 8.18 12.18
C ALA A 105 -4.80 7.93 11.50
N ALA A 106 -4.80 7.95 10.17
CA ALA A 106 -3.57 7.85 9.37
C ALA A 106 -3.46 9.04 8.44
N ARG A 107 -2.24 9.50 8.27
CA ARG A 107 -1.79 10.53 7.33
C ARG A 107 -0.53 10.04 6.63
N PRO A 108 -0.04 10.73 5.59
CA PRO A 108 1.15 10.28 4.86
C PRO A 108 2.37 9.96 5.73
N GLU A 109 2.56 10.68 6.84
CA GLU A 109 3.75 10.55 7.69
C GLU A 109 3.52 9.70 8.95
N GLN A 110 2.26 9.63 9.42
CA GLN A 110 1.96 9.11 10.76
C GLN A 110 0.63 8.37 10.81
N VAL A 111 0.63 7.28 11.58
CA VAL A 111 -0.60 6.62 12.06
C VAL A 111 -0.70 6.82 13.56
N THR A 112 -1.87 7.26 14.02
CA THR A 112 -2.21 7.39 15.43
C THR A 112 -3.32 6.40 15.75
N ILE A 113 -3.14 5.60 16.79
CA ILE A 113 -4.14 4.67 17.32
C ILE A 113 -4.42 5.07 18.76
N TRP A 114 -5.66 5.40 19.09
CA TRP A 114 -6.05 5.73 20.46
C TRP A 114 -7.08 4.74 20.99
N GLU A 115 -6.66 3.96 21.98
CA GLU A 115 -7.51 3.06 22.78
C GLU A 115 -8.16 3.89 23.89
N VAL A 116 -9.36 4.39 23.64
CA VAL A 116 -10.02 5.37 24.50
C VAL A 116 -10.25 4.85 25.92
N PRO A 117 -10.82 3.63 26.15
CA PRO A 117 -11.02 3.12 27.51
C PRO A 117 -9.73 2.84 28.27
N ALA A 118 -8.64 2.55 27.56
CA ALA A 118 -7.34 2.30 28.16
C ALA A 118 -6.57 3.59 28.46
N GLY A 119 -7.03 4.74 27.95
CA GLY A 119 -6.31 6.02 28.07
C GLY A 119 -4.92 5.98 27.43
N ARG A 120 -4.75 5.22 26.36
CA ARG A 120 -3.45 4.98 25.72
C ARG A 120 -3.48 5.27 24.23
N ALA A 121 -2.47 5.95 23.74
CA ALA A 121 -2.30 6.23 22.31
C ALA A 121 -0.93 5.75 21.81
N TYR A 122 -0.91 5.29 20.55
CA TYR A 122 0.29 4.85 19.85
C TYR A 122 0.52 5.75 18.65
N LEU A 123 1.73 6.31 18.54
CA LEU A 123 2.18 7.07 17.38
C LEU A 123 3.15 6.22 16.59
N LEU A 124 2.84 5.99 15.32
CA LEU A 124 3.56 5.08 14.44
C LEU A 124 3.96 5.81 13.16
N PRO A 125 5.10 5.45 12.53
CA PRO A 125 5.39 5.95 11.20
C PRO A 125 4.41 5.33 10.19
N SER A 126 3.98 6.10 9.19
CA SER A 126 3.11 5.63 8.11
C SER A 126 3.93 4.86 7.05
N THR A 127 4.49 3.73 7.43
CA THR A 127 5.34 2.89 6.57
C THR A 127 4.74 1.49 6.38
N PRO A 128 5.04 0.80 5.26
CA PRO A 128 4.58 -0.58 5.06
C PRO A 128 5.01 -1.54 6.18
N ASP A 129 6.21 -1.34 6.76
CA ASP A 129 6.70 -2.21 7.84
C ASP A 129 5.96 -1.94 9.17
N ALA A 130 5.63 -0.69 9.48
CA ALA A 130 4.77 -0.36 10.61
C ALA A 130 3.36 -0.92 10.39
N ASN A 131 2.77 -0.74 9.22
CA ASN A 131 1.47 -1.29 8.86
C ASN A 131 1.46 -2.84 8.97
N ARG A 132 2.54 -3.51 8.55
CA ARG A 132 2.69 -4.97 8.76
C ARG A 132 2.66 -5.34 10.23
N ARG A 133 3.40 -4.61 11.05
CA ARG A 133 3.55 -4.90 12.48
C ARG A 133 2.23 -4.74 13.24
N TRP A 134 1.46 -3.70 12.92
CA TRP A 134 0.27 -3.32 13.66
C TRP A 134 -1.04 -3.80 13.03
N LEU A 135 -1.13 -3.75 11.69
CA LEU A 135 -2.33 -4.16 10.95
C LEU A 135 -2.21 -5.57 10.36
N GLY A 136 -1.00 -6.14 10.33
CA GLY A 136 -0.74 -7.42 9.67
C GLY A 136 -0.56 -7.32 8.16
N LEU A 137 -0.57 -6.12 7.59
CA LEU A 137 -0.51 -5.85 6.15
C LEU A 137 0.65 -4.89 5.84
N ALA A 138 1.63 -5.32 5.05
CA ALA A 138 2.72 -4.44 4.63
C ALA A 138 2.31 -3.60 3.40
N LEU A 139 1.21 -2.88 3.51
CA LEU A 139 0.71 -1.96 2.48
C LEU A 139 1.12 -0.52 2.79
N PRO A 140 1.50 0.28 1.78
CA PRO A 140 1.50 1.73 1.91
C PRO A 140 0.12 2.24 2.34
N THR A 141 0.07 3.28 3.15
CA THR A 141 -1.21 3.85 3.62
C THR A 141 -2.06 4.34 2.44
N GLU A 142 -1.43 4.85 1.39
CA GLU A 142 -2.12 5.26 0.16
C GLU A 142 -2.83 4.07 -0.53
N ASP A 143 -2.20 2.90 -0.61
CA ASP A 143 -2.83 1.70 -1.17
C ASP A 143 -3.99 1.21 -0.28
N LEU A 144 -3.85 1.31 1.03
CA LEU A 144 -4.93 0.99 1.97
C LEU A 144 -6.13 1.93 1.78
N VAL A 145 -5.90 3.23 1.65
CA VAL A 145 -6.96 4.22 1.39
C VAL A 145 -7.63 3.95 0.04
N ALA A 146 -6.85 3.68 -1.01
CA ALA A 146 -7.39 3.33 -2.33
C ALA A 146 -8.29 2.09 -2.27
N LEU A 147 -7.82 1.00 -1.63
CA LEU A 147 -8.60 -0.23 -1.49
C LEU A 147 -9.90 0.02 -0.71
N LEU A 148 -9.83 0.74 0.41
CA LEU A 148 -11.00 1.09 1.19
C LEU A 148 -11.96 2.01 0.43
N ALA A 149 -11.49 2.83 -0.49
CA ALA A 149 -12.34 3.63 -1.37
C ALA A 149 -12.90 2.83 -2.58
N GLY A 150 -12.53 1.55 -2.73
CA GLY A 150 -12.96 0.70 -3.84
C GLY A 150 -12.14 0.83 -5.11
N HIS A 151 -10.96 1.41 -5.00
CA HIS A 151 -9.99 1.57 -6.10
C HIS A 151 -8.81 0.61 -5.94
N VAL A 152 -8.17 0.31 -7.04
CA VAL A 152 -6.91 -0.45 -7.09
C VAL A 152 -5.88 0.40 -7.78
N ARG A 153 -4.81 0.73 -7.06
CA ARG A 153 -3.65 1.37 -7.67
C ARG A 153 -2.85 0.32 -8.44
N PRO A 154 -2.57 0.55 -9.72
CA PRO A 154 -1.77 -0.38 -10.50
C PRO A 154 -0.33 -0.45 -9.98
N LEU A 155 0.33 -1.57 -10.23
CA LEU A 155 1.75 -1.75 -9.92
C LEU A 155 2.57 -0.58 -10.47
N ARG A 156 3.43 0.04 -9.63
CA ARG A 156 4.07 1.32 -9.95
C ARG A 156 5.04 1.27 -11.14
N ALA A 157 5.81 0.21 -11.26
CA ALA A 157 6.80 0.04 -12.32
C ALA A 157 6.68 -1.36 -12.93
N PRO A 158 5.59 -1.66 -13.66
CA PRO A 158 5.44 -2.96 -14.27
C PRO A 158 6.48 -3.15 -15.39
N ARG A 159 7.14 -4.30 -15.38
CA ARG A 159 8.06 -4.72 -16.46
C ARG A 159 7.35 -5.47 -17.57
N SER A 160 6.19 -6.02 -17.28
CA SER A 160 5.34 -6.70 -18.24
C SER A 160 3.88 -6.62 -17.83
N GLY A 161 3.00 -6.81 -18.80
CA GLY A 161 1.56 -6.86 -18.56
C GLY A 161 0.83 -7.61 -19.65
N THR A 162 -0.35 -8.15 -19.29
CA THR A 162 -1.19 -8.92 -20.21
C THR A 162 -2.66 -8.73 -19.84
N LEU A 163 -3.51 -8.50 -20.83
CA LEU A 163 -4.96 -8.65 -20.69
C LEU A 163 -5.32 -10.12 -20.75
N LEU A 164 -6.07 -10.58 -19.79
CA LEU A 164 -6.56 -11.96 -19.73
C LEU A 164 -8.05 -11.96 -20.07
N PRO A 165 -8.52 -12.97 -20.85
CA PRO A 165 -9.93 -13.13 -21.16
C PRO A 165 -10.75 -13.28 -19.89
N ALA A 166 -12.06 -13.07 -20.00
CA ALA A 166 -12.98 -13.26 -18.89
C ALA A 166 -12.94 -14.69 -18.38
N ASP A 167 -12.78 -14.83 -17.06
CA ASP A 167 -13.03 -16.05 -16.31
C ASP A 167 -14.37 -15.92 -15.53
N GLU A 168 -14.61 -16.73 -14.51
CA GLU A 168 -15.82 -16.70 -13.69
C GLU A 168 -16.07 -15.34 -13.00
N VAL A 169 -15.02 -14.53 -12.81
CA VAL A 169 -15.11 -13.19 -12.17
C VAL A 169 -15.28 -12.11 -13.22
N GLY A 170 -14.59 -12.21 -14.33
CA GLY A 170 -14.59 -11.23 -15.42
C GLY A 170 -13.25 -11.12 -16.14
N PRO A 171 -13.12 -10.18 -17.09
CA PRO A 171 -11.85 -9.86 -17.73
C PRO A 171 -10.88 -9.28 -16.70
N SER A 172 -9.58 -9.45 -16.94
CA SER A 172 -8.58 -8.97 -16.00
C SER A 172 -7.31 -8.48 -16.66
N VAL A 173 -6.62 -7.56 -15.98
CA VAL A 173 -5.27 -7.13 -16.33
C VAL A 173 -4.28 -7.71 -15.32
N ARG A 174 -3.20 -8.31 -15.82
CA ARG A 174 -2.07 -8.77 -15.02
C ARG A 174 -0.89 -7.87 -15.30
N LEU A 175 -0.27 -7.36 -14.23
CA LEU A 175 0.95 -6.57 -14.26
C LEU A 175 1.99 -7.28 -13.41
N SER A 176 3.24 -7.37 -13.90
CA SER A 176 4.36 -7.99 -13.17
C SER A 176 5.57 -7.07 -13.19
N GLY A 177 6.28 -6.99 -12.07
CA GLY A 177 7.46 -6.16 -11.87
C GLY A 177 8.25 -6.60 -10.64
N ASP A 178 9.18 -5.77 -10.18
CA ASP A 178 10.06 -6.10 -9.04
C ASP A 178 9.31 -6.25 -7.72
N GLU A 179 8.17 -5.60 -7.58
CA GLU A 179 7.32 -5.67 -6.39
C GLU A 179 6.42 -6.92 -6.34
N GLY A 180 6.43 -7.71 -7.42
CA GLY A 180 5.64 -8.92 -7.58
C GLY A 180 4.67 -8.87 -8.74
N THR A 181 3.61 -9.66 -8.66
CA THR A 181 2.56 -9.76 -9.67
C THR A 181 1.22 -9.32 -9.10
N GLN A 182 0.55 -8.40 -9.78
CA GLN A 182 -0.80 -7.92 -9.50
C GLN A 182 -1.74 -8.34 -10.63
N ARG A 183 -2.85 -8.99 -10.30
CA ARG A 183 -3.94 -9.26 -11.24
C ARG A 183 -5.22 -8.57 -10.77
N THR A 184 -5.81 -7.74 -11.59
CA THR A 184 -7.03 -6.98 -11.29
C THR A 184 -8.13 -7.38 -12.25
N TRP A 185 -9.26 -7.87 -11.72
CA TRP A 185 -10.49 -8.18 -12.45
C TRP A 185 -11.40 -6.97 -12.47
N LEU A 186 -12.03 -6.73 -13.60
CA LEU A 186 -12.79 -5.53 -13.85
C LEU A 186 -14.23 -5.87 -14.26
N ASP A 187 -15.16 -5.04 -13.85
CA ASP A 187 -16.52 -5.07 -14.38
C ASP A 187 -16.61 -4.41 -15.77
N PRO A 188 -17.74 -4.47 -16.46
CA PRO A 188 -17.90 -3.82 -17.76
C PRO A 188 -17.71 -2.30 -17.76
N ALA A 189 -17.81 -1.65 -16.59
CA ALA A 189 -17.53 -0.21 -16.43
C ALA A 189 -16.06 0.08 -16.09
N GLY A 190 -15.19 -0.94 -16.05
CA GLY A 190 -13.77 -0.82 -15.70
C GLY A 190 -13.50 -0.69 -14.19
N ARG A 191 -14.49 -0.96 -13.34
CA ARG A 191 -14.32 -0.88 -11.87
C ARG A 191 -13.76 -2.19 -11.34
N PRO A 192 -12.86 -2.17 -10.33
CA PRO A 192 -12.33 -3.38 -9.74
C PRO A 192 -13.42 -4.25 -9.09
N LEU A 193 -13.43 -5.54 -9.42
CA LEU A 193 -14.21 -6.60 -8.76
C LEU A 193 -13.35 -7.39 -7.79
N LYS A 194 -12.08 -7.60 -8.16
CA LYS A 194 -11.13 -8.39 -7.40
C LYS A 194 -9.72 -7.96 -7.76
N VAL A 195 -8.82 -7.99 -6.81
CA VAL A 195 -7.38 -7.88 -7.06
C VAL A 195 -6.63 -8.93 -6.26
N GLU A 196 -5.61 -9.52 -6.87
CA GLU A 196 -4.70 -10.46 -6.23
C GLU A 196 -3.26 -10.00 -6.42
N TRP A 197 -2.51 -10.04 -5.33
CA TRP A 197 -1.05 -9.99 -5.31
C TRP A 197 -0.56 -11.38 -4.95
N THR A 198 0.12 -12.07 -5.88
CA THR A 198 0.53 -13.48 -5.70
C THR A 198 1.99 -13.63 -5.33
N GLU A 199 2.80 -12.67 -5.68
CA GLU A 199 4.24 -12.63 -5.43
C GLU A 199 4.60 -11.33 -4.70
N GLY A 200 5.79 -11.29 -4.10
CA GLY A 200 6.26 -10.10 -3.38
C GLY A 200 6.00 -10.18 -1.87
N LYS A 201 5.98 -9.01 -1.22
CA LYS A 201 5.98 -8.92 0.25
C LYS A 201 4.61 -9.17 0.90
N ASN A 202 3.52 -9.08 0.14
CA ASN A 202 2.14 -9.13 0.63
C ASN A 202 1.23 -9.97 -0.27
N PRO A 203 1.40 -11.30 -0.32
CA PRO A 203 0.47 -12.15 -1.05
C PRO A 203 -0.92 -12.04 -0.41
N MET A 204 -1.88 -11.47 -1.15
CA MET A 204 -3.24 -11.25 -0.65
C MET A 204 -4.24 -11.14 -1.78
N ARG A 205 -5.51 -11.24 -1.43
CA ARG A 205 -6.66 -11.03 -2.30
C ARG A 205 -7.59 -10.00 -1.68
N VAL A 206 -8.11 -9.10 -2.51
CA VAL A 206 -9.19 -8.19 -2.14
C VAL A 206 -10.34 -8.39 -3.12
N THR A 207 -11.54 -8.53 -2.59
CA THR A 207 -12.78 -8.66 -3.37
C THR A 207 -13.69 -7.48 -3.05
N PHE A 208 -14.27 -6.87 -4.08
CA PHE A 208 -15.18 -5.76 -3.98
C PHE A 208 -16.58 -6.21 -4.36
N THR A 209 -17.49 -6.25 -3.39
CA THR A 209 -18.91 -6.51 -3.65
C THR A 209 -19.56 -5.21 -4.09
N ARG A 210 -20.01 -5.14 -5.34
CA ARG A 210 -20.66 -3.94 -5.88
C ARG A 210 -22.15 -4.16 -6.05
N PRO A 211 -23.00 -3.16 -5.71
CA PRO A 211 -24.42 -3.22 -6.03
C PRO A 211 -24.60 -3.10 -7.55
N ALA A 212 -25.64 -3.74 -8.07
CA ALA A 212 -26.00 -3.62 -9.50
C ALA A 212 -26.40 -2.19 -9.86
N SER A 213 -27.03 -1.47 -8.93
CA SER A 213 -27.30 -0.03 -9.03
C SER A 213 -27.21 0.59 -7.65
N ASP A 214 -26.58 1.75 -7.56
CA ASP A 214 -26.54 2.56 -6.36
C ASP A 214 -26.79 4.02 -6.75
N PRO A 215 -27.99 4.56 -6.48
CA PRO A 215 -28.31 5.94 -6.83
C PRO A 215 -27.46 6.98 -6.07
N ALA A 216 -26.98 6.64 -4.88
CA ALA A 216 -26.26 7.58 -4.03
C ALA A 216 -24.80 7.82 -4.49
N THR A 217 -24.14 6.77 -4.99
CA THR A 217 -22.72 6.85 -5.38
C THR A 217 -22.48 6.53 -6.86
N GLY A 218 -23.54 6.26 -7.64
CA GLY A 218 -23.40 5.74 -9.01
C GLY A 218 -22.65 4.40 -9.07
N GLY A 219 -22.54 3.69 -7.93
CA GLY A 219 -21.79 2.44 -7.82
C GLY A 219 -20.27 2.64 -7.75
N SER A 220 -19.79 3.86 -7.51
CA SER A 220 -18.35 4.14 -7.34
C SER A 220 -17.77 3.46 -6.10
N VAL A 221 -18.54 3.42 -5.01
CA VAL A 221 -18.15 2.74 -3.76
C VAL A 221 -18.69 1.30 -3.75
N PRO A 222 -17.89 0.30 -3.38
CA PRO A 222 -18.39 -1.05 -3.16
C PRO A 222 -19.32 -1.09 -1.93
N ARG A 223 -20.30 -1.99 -1.93
CA ARG A 223 -21.13 -2.26 -0.74
C ARG A 223 -20.30 -2.90 0.37
N ALA A 224 -19.37 -3.75 0.00
CA ALA A 224 -18.45 -4.40 0.91
C ALA A 224 -17.12 -4.70 0.25
N ILE A 225 -16.10 -4.79 1.09
CA ILE A 225 -14.73 -5.22 0.73
C ILE A 225 -14.36 -6.38 1.62
N ALA A 226 -13.76 -7.42 1.03
CA ALA A 226 -13.16 -8.52 1.77
C ALA A 226 -11.70 -8.65 1.36
N LEU A 227 -10.79 -8.60 2.34
CA LEU A 227 -9.35 -8.78 2.19
C LEU A 227 -8.93 -10.05 2.92
N VAL A 228 -8.14 -10.89 2.27
CA VAL A 228 -7.57 -12.11 2.85
C VAL A 228 -6.10 -12.20 2.45
N THR A 229 -5.21 -12.38 3.42
CA THR A 229 -3.81 -12.76 3.11
C THR A 229 -3.77 -14.21 2.63
N LEU A 230 -2.94 -14.52 1.63
CA LEU A 230 -2.93 -15.86 1.02
C LEU A 230 -2.44 -16.96 1.99
N ASP A 231 -1.80 -16.58 3.10
CA ASP A 231 -1.45 -17.49 4.20
C ASP A 231 -2.62 -17.70 5.20
N GLY A 232 -3.75 -17.03 4.98
CA GLY A 232 -4.96 -17.14 5.81
C GLY A 232 -4.85 -16.56 7.21
N ARG A 233 -3.76 -15.84 7.54
CA ARG A 233 -3.54 -15.32 8.89
C ARG A 233 -4.35 -14.08 9.23
N LEU A 234 -4.76 -13.34 8.21
CA LEU A 234 -5.55 -12.14 8.35
C LEU A 234 -6.70 -12.15 7.34
N GLU A 235 -7.90 -11.91 7.84
CA GLU A 235 -9.09 -11.60 7.06
C GLU A 235 -9.70 -10.31 7.60
N VAL A 236 -10.02 -9.40 6.70
CA VAL A 236 -10.70 -8.14 7.02
C VAL A 236 -11.90 -8.01 6.10
N SER A 237 -13.05 -7.72 6.66
CA SER A 237 -14.21 -7.30 5.88
C SER A 237 -14.67 -5.91 6.32
N VAL A 238 -15.07 -5.10 5.36
CA VAL A 238 -15.64 -3.78 5.58
C VAL A 238 -16.97 -3.73 4.84
N THR A 239 -18.05 -3.42 5.54
CA THR A 239 -19.38 -3.20 4.97
C THR A 239 -19.77 -1.75 5.18
N TYR A 240 -20.09 -1.06 4.10
CA TYR A 240 -20.44 0.36 4.12
C TYR A 240 -21.93 0.57 4.30
N ARG A 241 -22.29 1.64 5.04
CA ARG A 241 -23.65 2.15 5.18
C ARG A 241 -23.65 3.64 4.92
N ASP A 242 -24.58 4.08 4.09
CA ASP A 242 -24.76 5.50 3.74
C ASP A 242 -23.45 6.18 3.26
N PRO A 243 -22.73 5.59 2.29
CA PRO A 243 -21.52 6.18 1.78
C PRO A 243 -21.81 7.46 1.01
N ALA A 244 -21.00 8.49 1.25
CA ALA A 244 -21.01 9.73 0.49
C ALA A 244 -19.58 10.03 0.00
N VAL A 245 -19.44 10.24 -1.31
CA VAL A 245 -18.15 10.46 -1.98
C VAL A 245 -18.01 11.90 -2.43
N ASP A 246 -16.77 12.36 -2.53
CA ASP A 246 -16.40 13.68 -3.07
C ASP A 246 -17.16 14.82 -2.41
N THR A 247 -17.35 14.70 -1.09
CA THR A 247 -18.09 15.69 -0.28
C THR A 247 -17.29 16.94 0.01
N GLY A 248 -15.98 16.90 -0.25
CA GLY A 248 -15.07 18.01 0.04
C GLY A 248 -14.94 18.31 1.53
N PHE A 249 -15.05 17.31 2.39
CA PHE A 249 -14.97 17.55 3.83
C PHE A 249 -13.60 18.12 4.25
N ASP A 250 -13.59 18.87 5.35
CA ASP A 250 -12.40 19.51 5.89
C ASP A 250 -11.32 18.45 6.22
N PRO A 251 -10.07 18.57 5.68
CA PRO A 251 -8.96 17.68 6.01
C PRO A 251 -8.66 17.58 7.51
N ALA A 252 -9.02 18.56 8.31
CA ALA A 252 -8.88 18.50 9.77
C ALA A 252 -9.66 17.33 10.40
N LEU A 253 -10.75 16.87 9.76
CA LEU A 253 -11.55 15.76 10.26
C LEU A 253 -10.83 14.42 10.25
N VAL A 254 -9.79 14.24 9.43
CA VAL A 254 -8.94 13.02 9.42
C VAL A 254 -7.73 13.14 10.35
N THR A 255 -7.58 14.24 11.07
CA THR A 255 -6.54 14.38 12.08
C THR A 255 -7.02 13.88 13.44
N LEU A 256 -6.09 13.45 14.27
CA LEU A 256 -6.36 13.05 15.63
C LEU A 256 -5.34 13.73 16.55
N ASP A 257 -5.81 14.71 17.31
CA ASP A 257 -5.05 15.27 18.41
C ASP A 257 -5.35 14.45 19.66
N VAL A 258 -4.31 13.84 20.22
CA VAL A 258 -4.43 13.01 21.42
C VAL A 258 -4.71 13.94 22.61
N PRO A 259 -5.79 13.72 23.38
CA PRO A 259 -6.12 14.57 24.52
C PRO A 259 -5.05 14.58 25.61
N GLN A 260 -5.00 15.64 26.41
CA GLN A 260 -4.12 15.70 27.57
C GLN A 260 -4.48 14.59 28.59
N GLY A 261 -3.45 14.02 29.20
CA GLY A 261 -3.61 12.93 30.18
C GLY A 261 -3.67 11.53 29.59
N VAL A 262 -3.64 11.38 28.27
CA VAL A 262 -3.50 10.08 27.62
C VAL A 262 -2.04 9.66 27.61
N GLU A 263 -1.75 8.40 27.97
CA GLU A 263 -0.40 7.81 27.88
C GLU A 263 -0.01 7.63 26.41
N ILE A 264 1.05 8.29 25.96
CA ILE A 264 1.52 8.22 24.58
C ILE A 264 2.71 7.28 24.48
N GLN A 265 2.60 6.26 23.62
CA GLN A 265 3.71 5.40 23.21
C GLN A 265 4.14 5.77 21.79
N ASP A 266 5.33 6.37 21.67
CA ASP A 266 5.87 6.87 20.39
C ASP A 266 6.85 5.85 19.79
N PHE A 267 6.53 5.38 18.59
CA PHE A 267 7.32 4.41 17.80
C PHE A 267 7.81 4.97 16.47
N ARG A 268 7.78 6.30 16.32
CA ARG A 268 8.24 6.98 15.12
C ARG A 268 9.74 7.02 14.98
#